data_f6797ff2e01f8e8cee51683b3b039f6d
#
_entry.id   f6797ff2e01f8e8cee51683b3b039f6d
#
_cell.length_a   1.000
_cell.length_b   1.000
_cell.length_c   1.000
_cell.angle_alpha   90.00
_cell.angle_beta   90.00
_cell.angle_gamma   90.00
#
_symmetry.space_group_name_H-M   'P 1'
#
loop_
_entity.id
_entity.type
_entity.pdbx_description
1 polymer ?
#
loop_
_entity_poly.entity_id
_entity_poly.type
_entity_poly.pdbx_seq_one_letter_code
_entity_poly.pdbx_strand_id
1 'polypeptide(L)'
;MKKIDRTIKIIALLIACLAIPSLVKAQIVRNMYFNVDWQLNSPFSQSFSDKTSGWGMHAEAGYYVIPSMSVGLFMSYHTNNKYIDRQTIPVSSTSAITSDQQHSIFQLPFGAAMRYTFMPENQLMPYMGVQMGASYSEMSTYMNVMKVYDRNWGFYVAPEIGMTMFFTPEKQVGVHLAVYYNYATNKGKVLSYSIDGLQNWGVRLGLAF
;
A
#
# COMPACT_ATOMS: atom_id res chain seq x y z
N MET A 1 -28.34 0.49 25.19
CA MET A 1 -28.86 -0.19 23.98
C MET A 1 -28.07 0.14 22.70
N LYS A 2 -27.81 1.40 22.31
CA LYS A 2 -27.09 1.73 21.04
C LYS A 2 -25.65 1.15 20.88
N LYS A 3 -24.91 0.93 21.96
CA LYS A 3 -23.54 0.41 21.92
C LYS A 3 -23.45 -1.09 21.58
N ILE A 4 -24.42 -1.86 22.12
CA ILE A 4 -24.54 -3.31 21.88
C ILE A 4 -24.91 -3.59 20.42
N ASP A 5 -25.82 -2.80 19.87
CA ASP A 5 -26.26 -2.91 18.47
C ASP A 5 -25.10 -2.67 17.46
N ARG A 6 -24.22 -1.74 17.77
CA ARG A 6 -23.02 -1.45 16.96
C ARG A 6 -22.01 -2.60 16.98
N THR A 7 -21.80 -3.21 18.15
CA THR A 7 -20.88 -4.36 18.32
C THR A 7 -21.41 -5.58 17.57
N ILE A 8 -22.72 -5.85 17.65
CA ILE A 8 -23.36 -6.96 16.93
C ILE A 8 -23.25 -6.77 15.42
N LYS A 9 -23.42 -5.55 14.89
CA LYS A 9 -23.24 -5.25 13.47
C LYS A 9 -21.81 -5.44 12.98
N ILE A 10 -20.82 -5.08 13.79
CA ILE A 10 -19.39 -5.31 13.49
C ILE A 10 -19.06 -6.80 13.46
N ILE A 11 -19.56 -7.56 14.46
CA ILE A 11 -19.36 -9.02 14.53
C ILE A 11 -20.05 -9.70 13.35
N ALA A 12 -21.28 -9.30 13.01
CA ALA A 12 -22.00 -9.84 11.85
C ALA A 12 -21.30 -9.52 10.53
N LEU A 13 -20.71 -8.32 10.39
CA LEU A 13 -19.91 -7.94 9.23
C LEU A 13 -18.62 -8.77 9.15
N LEU A 14 -17.93 -8.99 10.27
CA LEU A 14 -16.75 -9.85 10.34
C LEU A 14 -17.07 -11.31 9.98
N ILE A 15 -18.18 -11.85 10.49
CA ILE A 15 -18.65 -13.21 10.15
C ILE A 15 -19.04 -13.28 8.67
N ALA A 16 -19.69 -12.27 8.11
CA ALA A 16 -20.00 -12.20 6.69
C ALA A 16 -18.73 -12.17 5.83
N CYS A 17 -17.70 -11.40 6.21
CA CYS A 17 -16.41 -11.37 5.54
C CYS A 17 -15.67 -12.72 5.62
N LEU A 18 -15.79 -13.46 6.73
CA LEU A 18 -15.22 -14.80 6.90
C LEU A 18 -16.02 -15.88 6.13
N ALA A 19 -17.30 -15.65 5.85
CA ALA A 19 -18.15 -16.57 5.10
C ALA A 19 -18.01 -16.42 3.55
N ILE A 20 -17.46 -15.28 3.09
CA ILE A 20 -17.23 -15.04 1.65
C ILE A 20 -16.38 -16.14 1.00
N PRO A 21 -15.28 -16.67 1.61
CA PRO A 21 -14.51 -17.74 1.02
C PRO A 21 -15.27 -19.04 0.84
N SER A 22 -16.28 -19.32 1.65
CA SER A 22 -17.07 -20.56 1.53
C SER A 22 -18.18 -20.48 0.47
N LEU A 23 -18.58 -19.27 0.06
CA LEU A 23 -19.52 -19.04 -1.05
C LEU A 23 -18.82 -18.97 -2.41
N VAL A 24 -17.54 -18.65 -2.44
CA VAL A 24 -16.67 -18.67 -3.62
C VAL A 24 -16.10 -20.10 -3.82
N LYS A 25 -16.92 -21.13 -3.75
CA LYS A 25 -16.70 -22.40 -4.48
C LYS A 25 -17.09 -22.28 -5.97
N ALA A 26 -17.19 -21.07 -6.48
CA ALA A 26 -17.08 -20.84 -7.90
C ALA A 26 -15.64 -21.22 -8.26
N GLN A 27 -15.47 -22.23 -9.10
CA GLN A 27 -14.26 -22.61 -9.79
C GLN A 27 -13.37 -21.37 -9.99
N ILE A 28 -12.50 -21.07 -9.02
CA ILE A 28 -11.42 -20.15 -9.23
C ILE A 28 -10.66 -20.82 -10.35
N VAL A 29 -10.73 -20.20 -11.50
CA VAL A 29 -10.07 -20.66 -12.71
C VAL A 29 -8.66 -21.02 -12.28
N ARG A 30 -8.22 -22.22 -12.52
CA ARG A 30 -6.94 -22.84 -12.06
C ARG A 30 -5.69 -21.97 -12.30
N ASN A 31 -5.87 -20.82 -12.95
CA ASN A 31 -4.85 -19.91 -13.44
C ASN A 31 -4.94 -18.49 -12.83
N MET A 32 -5.67 -18.27 -11.75
CA MET A 32 -5.75 -16.97 -11.08
C MET A 32 -5.07 -17.01 -9.72
N TYR A 33 -4.56 -15.88 -9.29
CA TYR A 33 -4.11 -15.67 -7.92
C TYR A 33 -4.69 -14.37 -7.37
N PHE A 34 -4.82 -14.31 -6.06
CA PHE A 34 -5.24 -13.12 -5.32
C PHE A 34 -4.42 -13.00 -4.03
N ASN A 35 -3.80 -11.85 -3.81
CA ASN A 35 -3.05 -11.55 -2.61
C ASN A 35 -3.63 -10.34 -1.89
N VAL A 36 -3.66 -10.41 -0.56
CA VAL A 36 -3.96 -9.28 0.32
C VAL A 36 -2.88 -9.21 1.38
N ASP A 37 -2.15 -8.10 1.39
CA ASP A 37 -0.98 -7.93 2.21
C ASP A 37 -1.09 -6.70 3.11
N TRP A 38 -0.62 -6.83 4.33
CA TRP A 38 -0.16 -5.71 5.13
C TRP A 38 1.19 -5.22 4.59
N GLN A 39 1.37 -3.91 4.56
CA GLN A 39 2.54 -3.28 3.97
C GLN A 39 3.26 -2.39 4.98
N LEU A 40 4.53 -2.71 5.23
CA LEU A 40 5.47 -1.81 5.88
C LEU A 40 6.15 -0.97 4.79
N ASN A 41 6.21 0.35 4.99
CA ASN A 41 6.76 1.28 4.02
C ASN A 41 7.75 2.23 4.67
N SER A 42 8.93 2.36 4.08
CA SER A 42 10.02 3.24 4.54
C SER A 42 10.42 4.20 3.42
N PRO A 43 10.26 5.50 3.63
CA PRO A 43 10.69 6.50 2.67
C PRO A 43 12.21 6.48 2.48
N PHE A 44 12.63 6.64 1.22
CA PHE A 44 14.04 6.75 0.87
C PHE A 44 14.35 8.20 0.47
N SER A 45 15.27 8.85 1.19
CA SER A 45 15.73 10.22 0.88
C SER A 45 14.66 11.31 0.88
N GLN A 46 13.62 11.19 1.71
CA GLN A 46 12.57 12.21 1.85
C GLN A 46 12.71 12.96 3.18
N SER A 47 12.82 14.28 3.13
CA SER A 47 12.93 15.12 4.33
C SER A 47 11.57 15.49 4.97
N PHE A 48 10.49 15.47 4.18
CA PHE A 48 9.16 15.89 4.64
C PHE A 48 8.49 14.85 5.56
N SER A 49 8.58 13.56 5.21
CA SER A 49 8.04 12.46 6.01
C SER A 49 8.95 11.25 5.89
N ASP A 50 9.90 11.13 6.81
CA ASP A 50 11.02 10.18 6.76
C ASP A 50 10.84 8.95 7.64
N LYS A 51 9.74 8.86 8.41
CA LYS A 51 9.53 7.72 9.31
C LYS A 51 8.91 6.54 8.58
N THR A 52 9.46 5.37 8.84
CA THR A 52 8.88 4.08 8.46
C THR A 52 7.48 3.95 9.07
N SER A 53 6.54 3.45 8.28
CA SER A 53 5.16 3.28 8.68
C SER A 53 4.62 1.90 8.32
N GLY A 54 3.88 1.29 9.23
CA GLY A 54 3.10 0.08 9.00
C GLY A 54 1.63 0.35 8.62
N TRP A 55 1.28 1.61 8.34
CA TRP A 55 -0.06 1.98 7.88
C TRP A 55 -0.14 1.85 6.36
N GLY A 56 -0.17 0.62 5.88
CA GLY A 56 -0.29 0.32 4.48
C GLY A 56 -0.92 -1.05 4.25
N MET A 57 -1.64 -1.15 3.14
CA MET A 57 -2.16 -2.43 2.63
C MET A 57 -1.95 -2.48 1.13
N HIS A 58 -1.86 -3.70 0.63
CA HIS A 58 -1.71 -4.01 -0.77
C HIS A 58 -2.66 -5.14 -1.15
N ALA A 59 -3.29 -5.01 -2.30
CA ALA A 59 -4.08 -6.07 -2.91
C ALA A 59 -3.66 -6.24 -4.37
N GLU A 60 -3.52 -7.47 -4.79
CA GLU A 60 -3.17 -7.81 -6.17
C GLU A 60 -3.94 -9.04 -6.62
N ALA A 61 -4.50 -8.98 -7.81
CA ALA A 61 -5.17 -10.07 -8.47
C ALA A 61 -4.62 -10.25 -9.87
N GLY A 62 -4.32 -11.48 -10.29
CA GLY A 62 -3.76 -11.73 -11.60
C GLY A 62 -4.12 -13.09 -12.18
N TYR A 63 -3.81 -13.22 -13.45
CA TYR A 63 -4.04 -14.41 -14.24
C TYR A 63 -2.71 -14.93 -14.81
N TYR A 64 -2.45 -16.23 -14.67
CA TYR A 64 -1.30 -16.89 -15.27
C TYR A 64 -1.54 -17.10 -16.76
N VAL A 65 -0.88 -16.32 -17.58
CA VAL A 65 -0.91 -16.44 -19.05
C VAL A 65 -0.18 -17.70 -19.50
N ILE A 66 0.94 -17.98 -18.85
CA ILE A 66 1.69 -19.25 -18.92
C ILE A 66 2.07 -19.65 -17.49
N PRO A 67 2.42 -20.91 -17.20
CA PRO A 67 2.67 -21.34 -15.83
C PRO A 67 3.63 -20.48 -15.02
N SER A 68 4.62 -19.89 -15.67
CA SER A 68 5.64 -19.02 -15.03
C SER A 68 5.35 -17.53 -15.10
N MET A 69 4.41 -17.06 -15.93
CA MET A 69 4.13 -15.62 -16.10
C MET A 69 2.67 -15.31 -15.82
N SER A 70 2.46 -14.30 -14.99
CA SER A 70 1.14 -13.76 -14.72
C SER A 70 1.07 -12.26 -14.99
N VAL A 71 -0.12 -11.82 -15.37
CA VAL A 71 -0.48 -10.42 -15.50
C VAL A 71 -1.71 -10.13 -14.65
N GLY A 72 -1.78 -8.96 -14.07
CA GLY A 72 -2.85 -8.64 -13.15
C GLY A 72 -3.02 -7.16 -12.91
N LEU A 73 -3.83 -6.86 -11.92
CA LEU A 73 -4.08 -5.52 -11.42
C LEU A 73 -3.69 -5.46 -9.94
N PHE A 74 -3.19 -4.32 -9.53
CA PHE A 74 -2.89 -4.06 -8.13
C PHE A 74 -3.50 -2.74 -7.68
N MET A 75 -3.74 -2.65 -6.39
CA MET A 75 -4.04 -1.42 -5.68
C MET A 75 -3.37 -1.47 -4.31
N SER A 76 -2.77 -0.37 -3.93
CA SER A 76 -2.08 -0.27 -2.65
C SER A 76 -2.37 1.08 -2.01
N TYR A 77 -2.26 1.19 -0.71
CA TYR A 77 -2.17 2.48 -0.04
C TYR A 77 -1.16 2.42 1.10
N HIS A 78 -0.56 3.55 1.38
CA HIS A 78 0.27 3.73 2.58
C HIS A 78 0.32 5.20 2.99
N THR A 79 0.65 5.40 4.27
CA THR A 79 0.81 6.74 4.84
C THR A 79 2.09 6.79 5.63
N ASN A 80 2.95 7.76 5.33
CA ASN A 80 4.15 8.06 6.11
C ASN A 80 3.95 9.37 6.85
N ASN A 81 4.39 9.43 8.10
CA ASN A 81 4.22 10.59 8.97
C ASN A 81 5.56 11.04 9.54
N LYS A 82 5.64 12.33 9.89
CA LYS A 82 6.74 12.94 10.64
C LYS A 82 6.19 13.99 11.58
N TYR A 83 6.52 13.87 12.84
CA TYR A 83 6.24 14.90 13.83
C TYR A 83 7.43 15.85 13.92
N ILE A 84 7.14 17.15 13.95
CA ILE A 84 8.11 18.23 14.13
C ILE A 84 7.70 19.01 15.36
N ASP A 85 8.63 19.15 16.30
CA ASP A 85 8.45 19.89 17.53
C ASP A 85 8.11 21.36 17.25
N ARG A 86 7.53 22.00 18.24
CA ARG A 86 7.06 23.38 18.18
C ARG A 86 8.14 24.33 17.67
N GLN A 87 7.86 24.97 16.56
CA GLN A 87 8.72 25.98 15.94
C GLN A 87 7.90 27.09 15.31
N THR A 88 8.56 28.22 15.09
CA THR A 88 7.95 29.41 14.44
C THR A 88 8.20 29.34 12.94
N ILE A 89 7.11 29.32 12.16
CA ILE A 89 7.15 29.25 10.69
C ILE A 89 6.62 30.54 10.12
N PRO A 90 7.37 31.23 9.23
CA PRO A 90 6.84 32.33 8.49
C PRO A 90 5.80 31.86 7.49
N VAL A 91 4.59 32.40 7.55
CA VAL A 91 3.48 32.12 6.62
C VAL A 91 3.42 33.19 5.54
N SER A 92 3.79 34.40 5.87
CA SER A 92 3.95 35.51 4.93
C SER A 92 5.07 36.44 5.42
N SER A 93 5.38 37.48 4.62
CA SER A 93 6.38 38.49 5.01
C SER A 93 6.06 39.22 6.31
N THR A 94 4.81 39.22 6.77
CA THR A 94 4.30 39.94 7.95
C THR A 94 3.67 39.05 9.01
N SER A 95 3.55 37.74 8.78
CA SER A 95 2.90 36.82 9.72
C SER A 95 3.69 35.53 9.88
N ALA A 96 3.77 35.05 11.14
CA ALA A 96 4.37 33.78 11.50
C ALA A 96 3.46 32.99 12.45
N ILE A 97 3.46 31.68 12.36
CA ILE A 97 2.73 30.80 13.25
C ILE A 97 3.74 29.97 14.05
N THR A 98 3.54 29.97 15.38
CA THR A 98 4.31 29.07 16.28
C THR A 98 3.46 27.89 16.68
N SER A 99 3.78 26.73 16.16
CA SER A 99 3.07 25.47 16.43
C SER A 99 3.98 24.27 16.24
N ASP A 100 3.59 23.15 16.85
CA ASP A 100 4.03 21.83 16.42
C ASP A 100 3.38 21.48 15.08
N GLN A 101 4.03 20.59 14.33
CA GLN A 101 3.57 20.17 13.02
C GLN A 101 3.58 18.66 12.92
N GLN A 102 2.54 18.12 12.29
CA GLN A 102 2.54 16.74 11.84
C GLN A 102 2.49 16.73 10.30
N HIS A 103 3.58 16.31 9.70
CA HIS A 103 3.65 16.07 8.28
C HIS A 103 3.13 14.67 7.95
N SER A 104 2.37 14.55 6.87
CA SER A 104 1.84 13.28 6.40
C SER A 104 1.86 13.24 4.88
N ILE A 105 2.32 12.11 4.34
CA ILE A 105 2.20 11.79 2.91
C ILE A 105 1.34 10.52 2.80
N PHE A 106 0.16 10.67 2.24
CA PHE A 106 -0.69 9.58 1.81
C PHE A 106 -0.41 9.28 0.34
N GLN A 107 -0.29 8.00 -0.02
CA GLN A 107 -0.11 7.55 -1.39
C GLN A 107 -1.03 6.38 -1.70
N LEU A 108 -1.70 6.44 -2.85
CA LEU A 108 -2.60 5.41 -3.38
C LEU A 108 -2.18 5.06 -4.81
N PRO A 109 -1.23 4.14 -5.00
CA PRO A 109 -0.89 3.63 -6.31
C PRO A 109 -1.83 2.49 -6.74
N PHE A 110 -2.13 2.43 -8.04
CA PHE A 110 -2.89 1.36 -8.67
C PHE A 110 -2.52 1.22 -10.14
N GLY A 111 -2.70 0.04 -10.70
CA GLY A 111 -2.35 -0.21 -12.10
C GLY A 111 -2.22 -1.68 -12.43
N ALA A 112 -1.34 -1.96 -13.37
CA ALA A 112 -1.04 -3.31 -13.84
C ALA A 112 0.16 -3.91 -13.09
N ALA A 113 0.09 -5.20 -12.85
CA ALA A 113 1.16 -6.01 -12.28
C ALA A 113 1.57 -7.12 -13.26
N MET A 114 2.85 -7.44 -13.28
CA MET A 114 3.39 -8.59 -14.01
C MET A 114 4.36 -9.32 -13.10
N ARG A 115 4.23 -10.65 -13.02
CA ARG A 115 5.11 -11.52 -12.22
C ARG A 115 5.68 -12.64 -13.05
N TYR A 116 6.92 -13.01 -12.74
CA TYR A 116 7.56 -14.23 -13.21
C TYR A 116 7.83 -15.12 -12.02
N THR A 117 7.19 -16.30 -12.00
CA THR A 117 7.30 -17.31 -10.96
C THR A 117 8.32 -18.37 -11.37
N PHE A 118 9.35 -18.59 -10.55
CA PHE A 118 10.44 -19.52 -10.88
C PHE A 118 10.05 -20.98 -10.73
N MET A 119 9.17 -21.31 -9.78
CA MET A 119 8.73 -22.68 -9.48
C MET A 119 7.21 -22.75 -9.38
N PRO A 120 6.49 -22.68 -10.52
CA PRO A 120 5.02 -22.55 -10.51
C PRO A 120 4.29 -23.82 -10.03
N GLU A 121 4.93 -24.98 -10.05
CA GLU A 121 4.33 -26.26 -9.63
C GLU A 121 4.51 -26.55 -8.14
N ASN A 122 5.48 -25.91 -7.49
CA ASN A 122 5.79 -26.15 -6.09
C ASN A 122 4.82 -25.43 -5.14
N GLN A 123 4.78 -25.87 -3.88
CA GLN A 123 4.08 -25.15 -2.81
C GLN A 123 4.80 -23.84 -2.46
N LEU A 124 6.12 -23.80 -2.57
CA LEU A 124 6.94 -22.61 -2.42
C LEU A 124 7.20 -22.02 -3.81
N MET A 125 6.64 -20.87 -4.06
CA MET A 125 6.66 -20.19 -5.36
C MET A 125 7.41 -18.86 -5.25
N PRO A 126 8.75 -18.83 -5.36
CA PRO A 126 9.49 -17.59 -5.46
C PRO A 126 9.20 -16.90 -6.80
N TYR A 127 9.13 -15.57 -6.78
CA TYR A 127 8.83 -14.79 -7.97
C TYR A 127 9.60 -13.46 -7.97
N MET A 128 9.72 -12.87 -9.15
CA MET A 128 10.04 -11.47 -9.37
C MET A 128 8.89 -10.80 -10.11
N GLY A 129 8.61 -9.54 -9.77
CA GLY A 129 7.51 -8.80 -10.36
C GLY A 129 7.81 -7.34 -10.57
N VAL A 130 6.97 -6.70 -11.36
CA VAL A 130 6.93 -5.27 -11.54
C VAL A 130 5.50 -4.78 -11.59
N GLN A 131 5.23 -3.71 -10.86
CA GLN A 131 3.95 -3.03 -10.84
C GLN A 131 4.12 -1.66 -11.48
N MET A 132 3.19 -1.27 -12.34
CA MET A 132 3.21 0.01 -13.05
C MET A 132 1.80 0.58 -13.14
N GLY A 133 1.69 1.91 -12.97
CA GLY A 133 0.39 2.55 -13.05
C GLY A 133 0.39 4.01 -12.65
N ALA A 134 -0.74 4.45 -12.14
CA ALA A 134 -0.92 5.79 -11.62
C ALA A 134 -0.78 5.79 -10.09
N SER A 135 -0.34 6.90 -9.54
CA SER A 135 -0.27 7.14 -8.10
C SER A 135 -0.96 8.46 -7.77
N TYR A 136 -1.98 8.41 -6.94
CA TYR A 136 -2.52 9.58 -6.28
C TYR A 136 -1.76 9.82 -4.99
N SER A 137 -1.36 11.06 -4.70
CA SER A 137 -0.78 11.40 -3.41
C SER A 137 -1.37 12.68 -2.83
N GLU A 138 -1.48 12.69 -1.51
CA GLU A 138 -1.82 13.87 -0.71
C GLU A 138 -0.68 14.14 0.27
N MET A 139 -0.03 15.27 0.11
CA MET A 139 0.96 15.82 1.02
C MET A 139 0.27 16.81 1.95
N SER A 140 0.34 16.62 3.26
CA SER A 140 -0.36 17.46 4.22
C SER A 140 0.48 17.79 5.44
N THR A 141 0.27 18.99 5.97
CA THR A 141 0.83 19.46 7.24
C THR A 141 -0.31 19.89 8.15
N TYR A 142 -0.35 19.34 9.33
CA TYR A 142 -1.29 19.69 10.38
C TYR A 142 -0.56 20.60 11.38
N MET A 143 -1.14 21.77 11.65
CA MET A 143 -0.67 22.76 12.60
C MET A 143 -1.82 23.14 13.52
N ASN A 144 -1.90 22.53 14.71
CA ASN A 144 -3.02 22.70 15.64
C ASN A 144 -4.38 22.41 14.96
N VAL A 145 -5.18 23.43 14.66
CA VAL A 145 -6.49 23.32 14.00
C VAL A 145 -6.45 23.55 12.48
N MET A 146 -5.29 23.88 11.93
CA MET A 146 -5.13 24.16 10.51
C MET A 146 -4.52 22.95 9.79
N LYS A 147 -5.07 22.61 8.62
CA LYS A 147 -4.49 21.66 7.68
C LYS A 147 -4.17 22.38 6.38
N VAL A 148 -2.90 22.35 5.99
CA VAL A 148 -2.46 22.76 4.65
C VAL A 148 -2.10 21.50 3.88
N TYR A 149 -2.63 21.34 2.67
CA TYR A 149 -2.41 20.14 1.87
C TYR A 149 -2.28 20.46 0.38
N ASP A 150 -1.60 19.56 -0.32
CA ASP A 150 -1.48 19.55 -1.77
C ASP A 150 -1.75 18.14 -2.28
N ARG A 151 -2.45 18.01 -3.41
CA ARG A 151 -2.86 16.76 -4.03
C ARG A 151 -2.34 16.71 -5.45
N ASN A 152 -1.79 15.57 -5.80
CA ASN A 152 -1.24 15.43 -7.15
C ASN A 152 -1.29 13.98 -7.63
N TRP A 153 -1.16 13.84 -8.94
CA TRP A 153 -1.08 12.56 -9.62
C TRP A 153 0.32 12.38 -10.20
N GLY A 154 0.77 11.14 -10.24
CA GLY A 154 2.04 10.76 -10.83
C GLY A 154 2.00 9.39 -11.47
N PHE A 155 3.06 9.06 -12.18
CA PHE A 155 3.32 7.70 -12.64
C PHE A 155 3.99 6.92 -11.51
N TYR A 156 3.66 5.62 -11.41
CA TYR A 156 4.17 4.70 -10.39
C TYR A 156 4.84 3.50 -11.02
N VAL A 157 5.98 3.11 -10.49
CA VAL A 157 6.66 1.86 -10.82
C VAL A 157 7.22 1.25 -9.55
N ALA A 158 7.03 -0.07 -9.40
CA ALA A 158 7.55 -0.81 -8.24
C ALA A 158 8.03 -2.21 -8.67
N PRO A 159 9.33 -2.42 -8.83
CA PRO A 159 9.89 -3.75 -8.83
C PRO A 159 9.75 -4.40 -7.46
N GLU A 160 9.49 -5.71 -7.46
CA GLU A 160 9.39 -6.52 -6.25
C GLU A 160 10.00 -7.91 -6.45
N ILE A 161 10.47 -8.49 -5.34
CA ILE A 161 10.89 -9.87 -5.25
C ILE A 161 10.17 -10.47 -4.06
N GLY A 162 9.55 -11.61 -4.25
CA GLY A 162 8.76 -12.25 -3.21
C GLY A 162 8.65 -13.74 -3.34
N MET A 163 7.92 -14.30 -2.41
CA MET A 163 7.54 -15.72 -2.42
C MET A 163 6.12 -15.89 -1.93
N THR A 164 5.43 -16.86 -2.49
CA THR A 164 4.16 -17.37 -1.98
C THR A 164 4.39 -18.80 -1.50
N MET A 165 3.95 -19.10 -0.28
CA MET A 165 4.03 -20.44 0.30
C MET A 165 2.63 -20.92 0.60
N PHE A 166 2.18 -21.92 -0.15
CA PHE A 166 0.87 -22.56 0.04
C PHE A 166 0.95 -23.68 1.07
N PHE A 167 -0.09 -23.79 1.91
CA PHE A 167 -0.15 -24.82 2.96
C PHE A 167 -0.60 -26.18 2.42
N THR A 168 -1.31 -26.18 1.30
CA THR A 168 -1.84 -27.39 0.68
C THR A 168 -1.36 -27.55 -0.76
N PRO A 169 -1.26 -28.78 -1.27
CA PRO A 169 -0.92 -29.03 -2.69
C PRO A 169 -1.91 -28.38 -3.66
N GLU A 170 -3.19 -28.24 -3.26
CA GLU A 170 -4.24 -27.62 -4.08
C GLU A 170 -4.10 -26.09 -4.18
N LYS A 171 -3.14 -25.49 -3.46
CA LYS A 171 -2.82 -24.05 -3.49
C LYS A 171 -4.03 -23.15 -3.22
N GLN A 172 -4.85 -23.52 -2.24
CA GLN A 172 -6.06 -22.75 -1.91
C GLN A 172 -5.75 -21.53 -1.04
N VAL A 173 -4.89 -21.71 -0.02
CA VAL A 173 -4.50 -20.66 0.90
C VAL A 173 -3.02 -20.76 1.22
N GLY A 174 -2.34 -19.63 1.21
CA GLY A 174 -0.92 -19.54 1.51
C GLY A 174 -0.55 -18.21 2.16
N VAL A 175 0.71 -18.10 2.51
CA VAL A 175 1.34 -16.85 2.97
C VAL A 175 2.11 -16.23 1.83
N HIS A 176 1.96 -14.93 1.69
CA HIS A 176 2.69 -14.11 0.74
C HIS A 176 3.69 -13.23 1.50
N LEU A 177 4.94 -13.18 1.01
CA LEU A 177 5.99 -12.33 1.51
C LEU A 177 6.71 -11.69 0.33
N ALA A 178 6.88 -10.36 0.34
CA ALA A 178 7.62 -9.66 -0.68
C ALA A 178 8.42 -8.48 -0.12
N VAL A 179 9.51 -8.15 -0.80
CA VAL A 179 10.26 -6.92 -0.64
C VAL A 179 10.11 -6.13 -1.92
N TYR A 180 9.83 -4.85 -1.81
CA TYR A 180 9.61 -3.98 -2.96
C TYR A 180 10.38 -2.66 -2.80
N TYR A 181 10.68 -2.06 -3.93
CA TYR A 181 11.07 -0.67 -4.04
C TYR A 181 10.07 0.03 -4.94
N ASN A 182 9.66 1.25 -4.61
CA ASN A 182 8.79 2.01 -5.49
C ASN A 182 9.35 3.39 -5.80
N TYR A 183 9.04 3.85 -6.99
CA TYR A 183 9.25 5.22 -7.45
C TYR A 183 7.95 5.77 -8.02
N ALA A 184 7.57 6.98 -7.58
CA ALA A 184 6.44 7.70 -8.14
C ALA A 184 6.85 9.13 -8.50
N THR A 185 6.38 9.61 -9.65
CA THR A 185 6.72 10.94 -10.18
C THR A 185 5.89 12.07 -9.57
N ASN A 186 5.14 11.77 -8.51
CA ASN A 186 4.31 12.75 -7.81
C ASN A 186 5.16 13.96 -7.35
N LYS A 187 4.66 15.17 -7.60
CA LYS A 187 5.28 16.42 -7.18
C LYS A 187 4.30 17.17 -6.28
N GLY A 188 4.76 17.62 -5.14
CA GLY A 188 3.91 18.34 -4.19
C GLY A 188 4.65 19.51 -3.55
N LYS A 189 3.89 20.54 -3.17
CA LYS A 189 4.41 21.69 -2.45
C LYS A 189 3.46 22.09 -1.32
N VAL A 190 3.96 22.00 -0.10
CA VAL A 190 3.23 22.44 1.10
C VAL A 190 4.12 23.38 1.92
N LEU A 191 3.69 24.61 2.12
CA LEU A 191 4.47 25.68 2.75
C LEU A 191 5.81 25.89 2.03
N SER A 192 6.92 25.76 2.76
CA SER A 192 8.29 25.85 2.24
C SER A 192 8.84 24.51 1.73
N TYR A 193 8.11 23.42 1.92
CA TYR A 193 8.54 22.09 1.51
C TYR A 193 8.05 21.75 0.11
N SER A 194 8.96 21.27 -0.75
CA SER A 194 8.65 20.74 -2.07
C SER A 194 9.19 19.32 -2.20
N ILE A 195 8.41 18.45 -2.83
CA ILE A 195 8.81 17.09 -3.15
C ILE A 195 8.79 16.95 -4.67
N ASP A 196 9.85 16.37 -5.22
CA ASP A 196 9.97 16.02 -6.64
C ASP A 196 10.25 14.51 -6.74
N GLY A 197 9.17 13.73 -6.74
CA GLY A 197 9.20 12.29 -6.71
C GLY A 197 9.12 11.68 -5.31
N LEU A 198 8.46 10.54 -5.22
CA LEU A 198 8.31 9.73 -4.01
C LEU A 198 9.04 8.41 -4.20
N GLN A 199 9.95 8.11 -3.29
CA GLN A 199 10.74 6.87 -3.31
C GLN A 199 10.59 6.17 -1.98
N ASN A 200 10.23 4.90 -2.02
CA ASN A 200 10.09 4.09 -0.81
C ASN A 200 10.58 2.67 -1.07
N TRP A 201 11.01 2.01 -0.02
CA TRP A 201 11.19 0.58 0.00
C TRP A 201 10.35 -0.02 1.13
N GLY A 202 10.04 -1.28 1.06
CA GLY A 202 9.22 -1.88 2.09
C GLY A 202 9.07 -3.38 1.96
N VAL A 203 8.29 -3.91 2.89
CA VAL A 203 7.98 -5.33 3.00
C VAL A 203 6.47 -5.50 2.98
N ARG A 204 6.00 -6.53 2.30
CA ARG A 204 4.62 -7.00 2.28
C ARG A 204 4.54 -8.36 2.93
N LEU A 205 3.56 -8.54 3.78
CA LEU A 205 3.24 -9.82 4.42
C LEU A 205 1.73 -10.00 4.41
N GLY A 206 1.24 -11.11 3.88
CA GLY A 206 -0.19 -11.32 3.79
C GLY A 206 -0.60 -12.73 3.41
N LEU A 207 -1.80 -12.82 2.89
CA LEU A 207 -2.43 -14.06 2.46
C LEU A 207 -2.51 -14.13 0.95
N ALA A 208 -2.27 -15.32 0.42
CA ALA A 208 -2.42 -15.68 -0.98
C ALA A 208 -3.51 -16.73 -1.16
N PHE A 209 -4.26 -16.59 -2.25
CA PHE A 209 -5.38 -17.45 -2.62
C PHE A 209 -5.28 -17.88 -4.07
#